data_c4c988597bd377113f0e28fa7881480d
#
_entry.id   c4c988597bd377113f0e28fa7881480d
#
_cell.length_a   1.000
_cell.length_b   1.000
_cell.length_c   1.000
_cell.angle_alpha   90.00
_cell.angle_beta   90.00
_cell.angle_gamma   90.00
#
_symmetry.space_group_name_H-M   'P 1'
#
loop_
_entity.id
_entity.type
_entity.pdbx_description
1 polymer ?
#
loop_
_entity_poly.entity_id
_entity_poly.type
_entity_poly.pdbx_seq_one_letter_code
_entity_poly.pdbx_strand_id
1 'polypeptide(L)'
;MLDPGTRIEVTLEPLDDFVVVQPLDESETASGLIVPINEAAQCTTGIVVSVGPDVATIEPGDKVLYPRDAGYEVRLVRSSHRVRVLKREELIARIHD
;
A
#
# COMPACT_ATOMS: atom_id res chain seq x y z
N MET A 1 -3.02 -6.53 -30.95
CA MET A 1 -4.35 -6.42 -30.41
C MET A 1 -4.77 -7.65 -29.66
N LEU A 2 -5.47 -7.46 -28.56
CA LEU A 2 -5.84 -8.58 -27.72
C LEU A 2 -7.19 -9.12 -28.09
N ASP A 3 -7.35 -10.42 -27.98
CA ASP A 3 -8.62 -11.04 -28.18
C ASP A 3 -9.54 -10.68 -27.06
N PRO A 4 -10.82 -10.72 -27.28
CA PRO A 4 -11.74 -10.46 -26.20
C PRO A 4 -11.59 -11.43 -25.04
N GLY A 5 -11.12 -12.62 -25.33
CA GLY A 5 -10.98 -13.57 -24.25
C GLY A 5 -9.65 -13.53 -23.55
N THR A 6 -8.76 -12.66 -24.00
CA THR A 6 -7.44 -12.60 -23.40
C THR A 6 -7.49 -11.73 -22.18
N ARG A 7 -6.93 -12.22 -21.08
CA ARG A 7 -6.85 -11.46 -19.89
C ARG A 7 -5.46 -11.04 -19.67
N ILE A 8 -5.27 -9.78 -19.40
CA ILE A 8 -3.98 -9.29 -19.02
C ILE A 8 -4.07 -8.93 -17.57
N GLU A 9 -3.24 -9.57 -16.78
CA GLU A 9 -3.18 -9.24 -15.39
C GLU A 9 -2.13 -8.21 -15.23
N VAL A 10 -2.54 -7.05 -14.79
CA VAL A 10 -1.62 -5.97 -14.61
C VAL A 10 -1.05 -6.05 -13.22
N THR A 11 0.25 -6.11 -13.14
CA THR A 11 0.94 -6.15 -11.87
C THR A 11 1.91 -5.00 -11.85
N LEU A 12 1.94 -4.29 -10.75
CA LEU A 12 2.90 -3.22 -10.60
C LEU A 12 4.17 -3.78 -10.00
N GLU A 13 5.26 -3.52 -10.66
CA GLU A 13 6.53 -3.94 -10.13
C GLU A 13 7.26 -2.68 -9.69
N PRO A 14 7.41 -2.44 -8.41
CA PRO A 14 8.09 -1.23 -7.98
C PRO A 14 9.56 -1.29 -8.27
N LEU A 15 10.13 -0.15 -8.55
CA LEU A 15 11.54 -0.06 -8.87
C LEU A 15 12.26 0.64 -7.73
N ASP A 16 13.55 0.46 -7.68
CA ASP A 16 14.39 1.14 -6.70
C ASP A 16 13.85 0.90 -5.28
N ASP A 17 13.56 1.95 -4.55
CA ASP A 17 13.08 1.81 -3.18
C ASP A 17 11.60 2.07 -3.05
N PHE A 18 10.85 1.91 -4.11
CA PHE A 18 9.42 2.09 -4.03
C PHE A 18 8.75 0.87 -3.43
N VAL A 19 7.61 1.09 -2.82
CA VAL A 19 6.84 0.05 -2.17
C VAL A 19 5.41 0.20 -2.63
N VAL A 20 4.77 -0.92 -2.96
CA VAL A 20 3.36 -0.89 -3.34
C VAL A 20 2.57 -1.38 -2.15
N VAL A 21 1.61 -0.58 -1.70
CA VAL A 21 0.84 -0.87 -0.51
C VAL A 21 -0.63 -0.85 -0.87
N GLN A 22 -1.36 -1.82 -0.37
CA GLN A 22 -2.80 -1.82 -0.52
C GLN A 22 -3.40 -1.24 0.75
N PRO A 23 -4.07 -0.10 0.66
CA PRO A 23 -4.64 0.52 1.86
C PRO A 23 -5.69 -0.38 2.50
N LEU A 24 -5.72 -0.37 3.80
CA LEU A 24 -6.73 -1.10 4.53
C LEU A 24 -7.84 -0.14 4.87
N ASP A 25 -9.04 -0.59 4.62
CA ASP A 25 -10.18 0.23 4.92
C ASP A 25 -10.54 -0.05 6.36
N GLU A 26 -9.95 0.67 7.25
CA GLU A 26 -10.13 0.37 8.61
C GLU A 26 -10.84 1.38 9.33
N SER A 27 -12.05 1.18 9.58
CA SER A 27 -12.71 2.06 10.45
C SER A 27 -12.43 1.65 11.86
N GLU A 28 -11.89 0.51 12.05
CA GLU A 28 -11.55 0.13 13.37
C GLU A 28 -10.36 -0.73 13.30
N THR A 29 -9.64 -0.82 14.32
CA THR A 29 -8.44 -1.55 14.28
C THR A 29 -8.61 -2.79 15.07
N ALA A 30 -8.68 -3.88 14.39
CA ALA A 30 -8.78 -5.14 15.05
C ALA A 30 -7.57 -5.41 15.90
N SER A 31 -6.48 -4.79 15.59
CA SER A 31 -5.27 -5.02 16.34
C SER A 31 -5.15 -4.11 17.54
N GLY A 32 -6.12 -3.25 17.77
CA GLY A 32 -6.02 -2.38 18.91
C GLY A 32 -5.20 -1.15 18.67
N LEU A 33 -4.80 -0.90 17.46
CA LEU A 33 -4.03 0.27 17.14
C LEU A 33 -4.89 1.51 17.29
N ILE A 34 -4.40 2.51 17.97
CA ILE A 34 -5.15 3.72 18.16
C ILE A 34 -4.80 4.67 17.04
N VAL A 35 -5.80 5.04 16.28
CA VAL A 35 -5.59 5.93 15.17
C VAL A 35 -6.20 7.26 15.53
N PRO A 36 -5.47 8.36 15.33
CA PRO A 36 -6.02 9.67 15.61
C PRO A 36 -7.27 9.87 14.77
N ILE A 37 -8.34 10.25 15.42
CA ILE A 37 -9.53 10.42 14.66
C ILE A 37 -9.89 11.83 14.42
N ASN A 38 -9.09 12.77 14.82
CA ASN A 38 -9.45 14.11 14.50
C ASN A 38 -9.22 14.24 13.04
N GLU A 39 -9.67 15.33 12.53
CA GLU A 39 -9.66 15.50 11.13
C GLU A 39 -8.33 15.35 10.57
N ALA A 40 -7.43 15.35 11.40
CA ALA A 40 -6.14 15.25 10.86
C ALA A 40 -5.68 13.86 10.84
N ALA A 41 -6.55 12.94 10.69
CA ALA A 41 -6.10 11.58 10.58
C ALA A 41 -5.05 11.55 9.51
N GLN A 42 -3.83 11.82 9.85
CA GLN A 42 -2.81 11.98 8.88
C GLN A 42 -2.16 10.70 8.48
N CYS A 43 -2.37 9.66 9.23
CA CYS A 43 -1.76 8.39 8.91
C CYS A 43 -2.82 7.35 8.63
N THR A 44 -2.43 6.35 7.87
CA THR A 44 -3.32 5.25 7.58
C THR A 44 -2.49 3.99 7.51
N THR A 45 -3.13 2.87 7.35
CA THR A 45 -2.44 1.60 7.36
C THR A 45 -2.68 0.88 6.06
N GLY A 46 -1.83 -0.05 5.74
CA GLY A 46 -1.98 -0.86 4.55
C GLY A 46 -1.10 -2.08 4.62
N ILE A 47 -1.29 -2.95 3.66
CA ILE A 47 -0.50 -4.18 3.56
C ILE A 47 0.43 -4.02 2.38
N VAL A 48 1.69 -4.33 2.58
CA VAL A 48 2.67 -4.25 1.52
C VAL A 48 2.41 -5.36 0.52
N VAL A 49 2.27 -4.99 -0.72
CA VAL A 49 2.01 -5.95 -1.78
C VAL A 49 3.31 -6.36 -2.46
N SER A 50 4.17 -5.41 -2.72
CA SER A 50 5.44 -5.72 -3.34
C SER A 50 6.42 -4.60 -3.02
N VAL A 51 7.70 -4.90 -3.17
CA VAL A 51 8.74 -3.95 -2.83
C VAL A 51 9.76 -3.93 -3.93
N GLY A 52 10.40 -2.80 -4.09
CA GLY A 52 11.45 -2.67 -5.08
C GLY A 52 12.74 -3.34 -4.61
N PRO A 53 13.68 -3.48 -5.51
CA PRO A 53 14.91 -4.23 -5.19
C PRO A 53 15.78 -3.56 -4.15
N ASP A 54 15.63 -2.26 -3.95
CA ASP A 54 16.46 -1.56 -2.98
C ASP A 54 15.83 -1.48 -1.61
N VAL A 55 14.68 -2.09 -1.41
CA VAL A 55 14.01 -2.04 -0.12
C VAL A 55 14.56 -3.14 0.75
N ALA A 56 14.99 -2.78 1.94
CA ALA A 56 15.69 -3.74 2.77
C ALA A 56 14.91 -4.28 3.95
N THR A 57 14.11 -3.54 4.59
CA THR A 57 13.53 -3.98 5.85
C THR A 57 12.06 -4.34 5.77
N ILE A 58 11.44 -4.07 4.66
CA ILE A 58 10.02 -4.30 4.49
C ILE A 58 9.82 -5.40 3.49
N GLU A 59 8.86 -6.27 3.74
CA GLU A 59 8.57 -7.37 2.86
C GLU A 59 7.10 -7.43 2.52
N PRO A 60 6.75 -8.06 1.42
CA PRO A 60 5.34 -8.24 1.10
C PRO A 60 4.62 -8.96 2.23
N GLY A 61 3.45 -8.51 2.53
CA GLY A 61 2.68 -9.07 3.64
C GLY A 61 2.78 -8.26 4.91
N ASP A 62 3.73 -7.36 5.00
CA ASP A 62 3.89 -6.55 6.20
C ASP A 62 2.77 -5.53 6.27
N LYS A 63 2.32 -5.27 7.49
CA LYS A 63 1.32 -4.24 7.71
C LYS A 63 2.06 -3.00 8.15
N VAL A 64 1.80 -1.90 7.49
CA VAL A 64 2.59 -0.69 7.71
C VAL A 64 1.70 0.51 7.94
N LEU A 65 2.30 1.50 8.57
CA LEU A 65 1.66 2.77 8.84
C LEU A 65 2.36 3.80 7.97
N TYR A 66 1.60 4.65 7.32
CA TYR A 66 2.19 5.65 6.45
C TYR A 66 1.29 6.87 6.38
N PRO A 67 1.83 8.03 6.00
CA PRO A 67 1.02 9.23 5.91
C PRO A 67 -0.04 9.07 4.83
N ARG A 68 -1.21 9.54 5.12
CA ARG A 68 -2.32 9.36 4.21
C ARG A 68 -2.05 9.98 2.84
N ASP A 69 -1.34 11.09 2.82
CA ASP A 69 -1.09 11.77 1.56
C ASP A 69 0.20 11.39 0.88
N ALA A 70 0.91 10.43 1.41
CA ALA A 70 2.20 10.08 0.84
C ALA A 70 2.04 9.27 -0.42
N GLY A 71 2.94 9.48 -1.33
CA GLY A 71 3.01 8.65 -2.52
C GLY A 71 1.93 8.94 -3.52
N TYR A 72 1.72 7.97 -4.39
CA TYR A 72 0.78 8.11 -5.48
C TYR A 72 -0.28 7.04 -5.41
N GLU A 73 -1.50 7.42 -5.64
CA GLU A 73 -2.57 6.45 -5.67
C GLU A 73 -2.72 5.93 -7.08
N VAL A 74 -2.72 4.63 -7.24
CA VAL A 74 -2.86 4.01 -8.54
C VAL A 74 -4.09 3.12 -8.50
N ARG A 75 -4.94 3.27 -9.48
CA ARG A 75 -6.14 2.48 -9.55
C ARG A 75 -5.96 1.44 -10.64
N LEU A 76 -6.15 0.20 -10.27
CA LEU A 76 -6.05 -0.87 -11.23
C LEU A 76 -7.42 -1.06 -11.85
N VAL A 77 -7.52 -0.72 -13.10
CA VAL A 77 -8.79 -0.56 -13.75
C VAL A 77 -9.66 -1.79 -13.67
N ARG A 78 -9.09 -2.92 -13.92
CA ARG A 78 -9.91 -4.10 -13.98
C ARG A 78 -10.40 -4.61 -12.67
N SER A 79 -9.66 -4.40 -11.63
CA SER A 79 -10.03 -4.98 -10.36
C SER A 79 -10.65 -3.99 -9.42
N SER A 80 -10.74 -2.75 -9.80
CA SER A 80 -11.27 -1.73 -8.93
C SER A 80 -10.44 -1.57 -7.66
N HIS A 81 -9.30 -2.15 -7.63
CA HIS A 81 -8.46 -2.03 -6.46
C HIS A 81 -7.64 -0.77 -6.57
N ARG A 82 -7.37 -0.17 -5.45
CA ARG A 82 -6.49 0.96 -5.40
C ARG A 82 -5.28 0.57 -4.61
N VAL A 83 -4.13 0.96 -5.09
CA VAL A 83 -2.91 0.73 -4.36
C VAL A 83 -2.19 2.04 -4.27
N ARG A 84 -1.28 2.14 -3.33
CA ARG A 84 -0.50 3.34 -3.14
C ARG A 84 0.96 2.98 -3.36
N VAL A 85 1.65 3.79 -4.13
CA VAL A 85 3.06 3.55 -4.40
C VAL A 85 3.84 4.62 -3.67
N LEU A 86 4.68 4.21 -2.75
CA LEU A 86 5.41 5.12 -1.89
C LEU A 86 6.87 4.77 -1.91
N LYS A 87 7.68 5.70 -1.42
CA LYS A 87 9.05 5.37 -1.18
C LYS A 87 9.18 4.73 0.18
N ARG A 88 10.18 3.87 0.32
CA ARG A 88 10.38 3.20 1.58
C ARG A 88 10.48 4.20 2.73
N GLU A 89 11.14 5.32 2.48
CA GLU A 89 11.34 6.28 3.55
C GLU A 89 10.05 6.95 3.97
N GLU A 90 8.99 6.82 3.21
CA GLU A 90 7.72 7.40 3.59
C GLU A 90 6.94 6.50 4.52
N LEU A 91 7.34 5.25 4.68
CA LEU A 91 6.69 4.38 5.64
C LEU A 91 7.18 4.74 7.02
N ILE A 92 6.26 4.88 7.93
CA ILE A 92 6.58 5.33 9.27
C ILE A 92 6.91 4.17 10.19
N ALA A 93 6.13 3.11 10.11
CA ALA A 93 6.29 2.01 11.04
C ALA A 93 5.72 0.74 10.48
N ARG A 94 6.18 -0.37 11.00
CA ARG A 94 5.60 -1.66 10.68
C ARG A 94 4.78 -2.08 11.89
N ILE A 95 3.60 -2.56 11.64
CA ILE A 95 2.68 -2.89 12.70
C ILE A 95 2.75 -4.37 12.96
N HIS A 96 2.95 -4.72 14.21
CA HIS A 96 2.96 -6.12 14.61
C HIS A 96 1.74 -6.38 15.46
N ASP A 97 1.02 -7.42 15.11
CA ASP A 97 -0.17 -7.76 15.87
C ASP A 97 0.11 -8.75 16.97
#